data_523a796b02da8eb68637491454b58d46
#
_entry.id   523a796b02da8eb68637491454b58d46
#
_cell.length_a   1.000
_cell.length_b   1.000
_cell.length_c   1.000
_cell.angle_alpha   90.00
_cell.angle_beta   90.00
_cell.angle_gamma   90.00
#
_symmetry.space_group_name_H-M   'P 1'
#
loop_
_entity.id
_entity.type
_entity.pdbx_description
1 polymer ?
#
loop_
_entity_poly.entity_id
_entity_poly.type
_entity_poly.pdbx_seq_one_letter_code
_entity_poly.pdbx_strand_id
1 'polypeptide(L)'
;MPYIGNPAVVGDSANTFRLLDDITSFTVTFDATDSDVVSISGDTLTFNNHRFVTGQKVTYNDGGGTAIGGLSDGSYFIIKEDQNTIKLASSASNATAGTAINLTSGAAGGSHTLNIAQDGVNTKFKATHSNGTKAKISRAAQITLSINGVVQQPTVGYSIESDSTIVFSSAPEATDKIFASFIGEVAASFDIADN
;
A
#
# COMPACT_ATOMS: atom_id res chain seq x y z
N MET A 1 -12.49 19.59 -47.41
CA MET A 1 -12.71 18.14 -47.25
C MET A 1 -13.15 17.90 -45.82
N PRO A 2 -14.27 17.24 -45.58
CA PRO A 2 -14.66 16.92 -44.21
C PRO A 2 -13.66 15.92 -43.67
N TYR A 3 -13.22 16.14 -42.45
CA TYR A 3 -12.41 15.21 -41.68
C TYR A 3 -13.21 13.92 -41.43
N ILE A 4 -12.81 12.85 -42.09
CA ILE A 4 -13.38 11.51 -41.85
C ILE A 4 -12.54 10.84 -40.77
N GLY A 5 -12.54 11.42 -39.59
CA GLY A 5 -12.03 10.79 -38.40
C GLY A 5 -13.21 10.44 -37.51
N ASN A 6 -13.24 9.22 -37.02
CA ASN A 6 -14.17 8.85 -35.96
C ASN A 6 -13.96 9.90 -34.83
N PRO A 7 -14.99 10.61 -34.36
CA PRO A 7 -14.80 11.47 -33.21
C PRO A 7 -14.21 10.61 -32.09
N ALA A 8 -13.15 11.10 -31.48
CA ALA A 8 -12.60 10.43 -30.31
C ALA A 8 -13.77 10.17 -29.36
N VAL A 9 -14.15 8.91 -29.25
CA VAL A 9 -15.11 8.52 -28.22
C VAL A 9 -14.36 8.80 -26.93
N VAL A 10 -14.72 9.90 -26.27
CA VAL A 10 -14.37 10.14 -24.89
C VAL A 10 -15.19 9.13 -24.10
N GLY A 11 -14.92 7.86 -24.34
CA GLY A 11 -15.36 6.79 -23.49
C GLY A 11 -14.71 6.99 -22.16
N ASP A 12 -15.45 6.76 -21.13
CA ASP A 12 -15.06 6.80 -19.73
C ASP A 12 -13.60 6.36 -19.57
N SER A 13 -12.77 7.32 -19.27
CA SER A 13 -11.36 7.36 -19.57
C SER A 13 -10.56 6.34 -18.76
N ALA A 14 -10.56 5.11 -19.22
CA ALA A 14 -9.57 4.12 -18.77
C ALA A 14 -8.11 4.58 -19.05
N ASN A 15 -7.94 5.62 -19.85
CA ASN A 15 -6.66 6.18 -20.27
C ASN A 15 -6.34 7.56 -19.65
N THR A 16 -7.05 7.99 -18.62
CA THR A 16 -6.65 9.21 -17.91
C THR A 16 -5.35 8.94 -17.18
N PHE A 17 -4.38 9.79 -17.44
CA PHE A 17 -3.16 9.94 -16.66
C PHE A 17 -3.58 10.09 -15.19
N ARG A 18 -3.32 9.10 -14.37
CA ARG A 18 -3.63 9.14 -12.94
C ARG A 18 -2.33 9.18 -12.18
N LEU A 19 -2.19 10.19 -11.36
CA LEU A 19 -1.13 10.26 -10.36
C LEU A 19 -1.43 9.24 -9.26
N LEU A 20 -0.40 8.51 -8.88
CA LEU A 20 -0.39 7.73 -7.65
C LEU A 20 0.22 8.64 -6.60
N ASP A 21 -0.62 9.31 -5.81
CA ASP A 21 -0.17 10.13 -4.70
C ASP A 21 -0.07 9.27 -3.44
N ASP A 22 0.92 9.59 -2.62
CA ASP A 22 1.07 9.07 -1.26
C ASP A 22 1.16 7.54 -1.18
N ILE A 23 1.87 6.95 -2.14
CA ILE A 23 2.03 5.49 -2.19
C ILE A 23 2.94 4.96 -1.08
N THR A 24 3.78 5.82 -0.50
CA THR A 24 4.88 5.42 0.39
C THR A 24 4.70 5.82 1.84
N SER A 25 3.66 6.60 2.15
CA SER A 25 3.32 6.96 3.54
C SER A 25 1.83 7.03 3.76
N PHE A 26 1.37 6.57 4.89
CA PHE A 26 -0.01 6.76 5.36
C PHE A 26 -0.13 6.41 6.84
N THR A 27 -1.13 6.99 7.49
CA THR A 27 -1.46 6.71 8.88
C THR A 27 -2.89 6.18 8.95
N VAL A 28 -3.07 5.11 9.72
CA VAL A 28 -4.38 4.63 10.15
C VAL A 28 -4.56 5.03 11.60
N THR A 29 -5.62 5.77 11.89
CA THR A 29 -6.04 6.10 13.27
C THR A 29 -7.24 5.25 13.62
N PHE A 30 -7.25 4.69 14.83
CA PHE A 30 -8.30 3.78 15.27
C PHE A 30 -8.55 3.86 16.77
N ASP A 31 -9.74 3.49 17.19
CA ASP A 31 -10.09 3.30 18.59
C ASP A 31 -9.70 1.88 19.01
N ALA A 32 -8.69 1.77 19.85
CA ALA A 32 -8.22 0.46 20.30
C ALA A 32 -9.07 -0.13 21.46
N THR A 33 -10.09 0.58 21.91
CA THR A 33 -11.10 0.05 22.84
C THR A 33 -12.25 -0.67 22.12
N ASP A 34 -12.34 -0.46 20.80
CA ASP A 34 -13.36 -1.08 19.95
C ASP A 34 -13.02 -2.55 19.68
N SER A 35 -13.87 -3.46 20.16
CA SER A 35 -13.71 -4.91 19.95
C SER A 35 -13.91 -5.36 18.50
N ASP A 36 -14.54 -4.55 17.66
CA ASP A 36 -14.65 -4.82 16.22
C ASP A 36 -13.35 -4.48 15.50
N VAL A 37 -12.52 -3.61 16.10
CA VAL A 37 -11.21 -3.23 15.58
C VAL A 37 -10.11 -4.10 16.17
N VAL A 38 -10.10 -4.32 17.49
CA VAL A 38 -9.03 -5.06 18.19
C VAL A 38 -9.56 -6.37 18.75
N SER A 39 -9.11 -7.48 18.22
CA SER A 39 -9.42 -8.82 18.75
C SER A 39 -8.24 -9.40 19.51
N ILE A 40 -8.36 -9.47 20.84
CA ILE A 40 -7.32 -10.04 21.71
C ILE A 40 -7.22 -11.56 21.51
N SER A 41 -8.34 -12.25 21.35
CA SER A 41 -8.34 -13.71 21.17
C SER A 41 -7.77 -14.17 19.83
N GLY A 42 -7.79 -13.30 18.83
CA GLY A 42 -7.27 -13.56 17.48
C GLY A 42 -5.91 -12.93 17.20
N ASP A 43 -5.42 -12.08 18.11
CA ASP A 43 -4.22 -11.22 17.90
C ASP A 43 -4.35 -10.34 16.66
N THR A 44 -5.57 -9.86 16.34
CA THR A 44 -5.85 -9.17 15.09
C THR A 44 -6.28 -7.73 15.28
N LEU A 45 -5.96 -6.93 14.26
CA LEU A 45 -6.48 -5.58 14.06
C LEU A 45 -7.27 -5.56 12.74
N THR A 46 -8.48 -5.00 12.78
CA THR A 46 -9.41 -4.97 11.64
C THR A 46 -9.54 -3.55 11.08
N PHE A 47 -9.20 -3.37 9.81
CA PHE A 47 -9.29 -2.10 9.10
C PHE A 47 -9.90 -2.33 7.72
N ASN A 48 -11.10 -1.86 7.49
CA ASN A 48 -11.81 -2.11 6.25
C ASN A 48 -10.99 -1.68 5.02
N ASN A 49 -10.74 -2.64 4.12
CA ASN A 49 -10.04 -2.44 2.85
C ASN A 49 -8.66 -1.78 3.00
N HIS A 50 -7.87 -2.19 3.99
CA HIS A 50 -6.58 -1.58 4.30
C HIS A 50 -5.53 -1.71 3.18
N ARG A 51 -4.47 -0.88 3.27
CA ARG A 51 -3.35 -0.83 2.32
C ARG A 51 -2.09 -1.55 2.80
N PHE A 52 -2.13 -2.20 3.95
CA PHE A 52 -0.96 -2.88 4.52
C PHE A 52 -0.55 -4.10 3.69
N VAL A 53 0.75 -4.37 3.67
CA VAL A 53 1.38 -5.52 3.00
C VAL A 53 2.25 -6.26 4.02
N THR A 54 2.28 -7.60 3.97
CA THR A 54 3.13 -8.40 4.85
C THR A 54 4.60 -8.01 4.73
N GLY A 55 5.26 -7.83 5.86
CA GLY A 55 6.66 -7.44 5.99
C GLY A 55 6.90 -5.93 6.04
N GLN A 56 5.87 -5.08 5.84
CA GLN A 56 6.01 -3.64 6.04
C GLN A 56 6.28 -3.33 7.51
N LYS A 57 7.26 -2.45 7.75
CA LYS A 57 7.48 -1.83 9.06
C LYS A 57 6.45 -0.74 9.30
N VAL A 58 5.83 -0.76 10.46
CA VAL A 58 4.89 0.26 10.93
C VAL A 58 5.38 0.82 12.27
N THR A 59 5.04 2.06 12.54
CA THR A 59 5.17 2.64 13.87
C THR A 59 3.80 2.67 14.52
N TYR A 60 3.68 2.00 15.66
CA TYR A 60 2.50 2.06 16.52
C TYR A 60 2.70 3.15 17.57
N ASN A 61 1.63 3.90 17.84
CA ASN A 61 1.57 4.86 18.94
C ASN A 61 0.19 4.79 19.61
N ASP A 62 0.17 4.79 20.94
CA ASP A 62 -1.04 4.69 21.77
C ASP A 62 -1.76 6.03 21.96
N GLY A 63 -1.25 7.10 21.34
CA GLY A 63 -1.86 8.43 21.41
C GLY A 63 -1.82 9.06 22.81
N GLY A 64 -0.97 8.57 23.70
CA GLY A 64 -0.87 8.99 25.10
C GLY A 64 -1.91 8.33 26.01
N GLY A 65 -2.55 7.27 25.54
CA GLY A 65 -3.46 6.42 26.30
C GLY A 65 -2.75 5.24 26.97
N THR A 66 -3.44 4.11 27.03
CA THR A 66 -2.86 2.83 27.45
C THR A 66 -2.72 1.94 26.21
N ALA A 67 -1.53 1.49 25.93
CA ALA A 67 -1.25 0.62 24.81
C ALA A 67 -2.06 -0.70 24.87
N ILE A 68 -2.33 -1.29 23.71
CA ILE A 68 -2.86 -2.67 23.63
C ILE A 68 -1.87 -3.59 24.32
N GLY A 69 -2.33 -4.47 25.19
CA GLY A 69 -1.47 -5.41 25.91
C GLY A 69 -0.69 -6.28 24.95
N GLY A 70 0.61 -6.39 25.15
CA GLY A 70 1.56 -7.00 24.23
C GLY A 70 2.25 -6.01 23.29
N LEU A 71 1.78 -4.76 23.22
CA LEU A 71 2.37 -3.67 22.45
C LEU A 71 2.89 -2.54 23.36
N SER A 72 3.76 -1.72 22.80
CA SER A 72 4.19 -0.42 23.32
C SER A 72 4.48 0.49 22.15
N ASP A 73 4.57 1.79 22.36
CA ASP A 73 4.99 2.71 21.31
C ASP A 73 6.28 2.25 20.67
N GLY A 74 6.28 2.13 19.34
CA GLY A 74 7.46 1.63 18.64
C GLY A 74 7.17 0.99 17.29
N SER A 75 8.19 0.30 16.77
CA SER A 75 8.14 -0.30 15.44
C SER A 75 7.74 -1.77 15.50
N TYR A 76 6.86 -2.14 14.60
CA TYR A 76 6.37 -3.50 14.36
C TYR A 76 6.36 -3.81 12.88
N PHE A 77 6.01 -5.04 12.53
CA PHE A 77 5.92 -5.50 11.15
C PHE A 77 4.56 -6.12 10.88
N ILE A 78 4.00 -5.82 9.72
CA ILE A 78 2.67 -6.28 9.33
C ILE A 78 2.68 -7.75 8.91
N ILE A 79 1.73 -8.50 9.42
CA ILE A 79 1.25 -9.76 8.85
C ILE A 79 -0.13 -9.47 8.27
N LYS A 80 -0.27 -9.49 6.95
CA LYS A 80 -1.58 -9.33 6.30
C LYS A 80 -2.28 -10.70 6.27
N GLU A 81 -3.37 -10.84 6.99
CA GLU A 81 -4.21 -12.05 6.97
C GLU A 81 -5.14 -12.05 5.74
N ASP A 82 -5.88 -10.95 5.55
CA ASP A 82 -6.79 -10.77 4.43
C ASP A 82 -6.90 -9.29 4.00
N GLN A 83 -8.00 -8.89 3.36
CA GLN A 83 -8.23 -7.52 2.89
C GLN A 83 -8.54 -6.54 4.02
N ASN A 84 -9.05 -7.03 5.13
CA ASN A 84 -9.53 -6.21 6.24
C ASN A 84 -8.75 -6.46 7.54
N THR A 85 -7.99 -7.54 7.63
CA THR A 85 -7.40 -8.03 8.89
C THR A 85 -5.89 -8.11 8.79
N ILE A 86 -5.23 -7.61 9.82
CA ILE A 86 -3.77 -7.71 10.00
C ILE A 86 -3.44 -8.24 11.39
N LYS A 87 -2.22 -8.75 11.54
CA LYS A 87 -1.53 -8.96 12.82
C LYS A 87 -0.22 -8.21 12.83
N LEU A 88 0.36 -8.05 14.00
CA LEU A 88 1.67 -7.42 14.17
C LEU A 88 2.72 -8.45 14.57
N ALA A 89 3.93 -8.27 14.07
CA ALA A 89 5.10 -9.07 14.41
C ALA A 89 6.24 -8.19 14.94
N SER A 90 7.13 -8.75 15.72
CA SER A 90 8.28 -8.04 16.30
C SER A 90 9.45 -7.87 15.33
N SER A 91 9.45 -8.56 14.19
CA SER A 91 10.49 -8.47 13.16
C SER A 91 9.95 -8.80 11.78
N ALA A 92 10.66 -8.38 10.73
CA ALA A 92 10.32 -8.71 9.34
C ALA A 92 10.34 -10.24 9.09
N SER A 93 11.26 -10.96 9.72
CA SER A 93 11.34 -12.42 9.61
C SER A 93 10.14 -13.09 10.27
N ASN A 94 9.71 -12.63 11.45
CA ASN A 94 8.51 -13.11 12.12
C ASN A 94 7.26 -12.81 11.30
N ALA A 95 7.17 -11.61 10.68
CA ALA A 95 6.07 -11.28 9.80
C ALA A 95 5.97 -12.22 8.60
N THR A 96 7.10 -12.54 7.98
CA THR A 96 7.15 -13.48 6.85
C THR A 96 6.80 -14.91 7.29
N ALA A 97 7.20 -15.31 8.50
CA ALA A 97 6.89 -16.62 9.09
C ALA A 97 5.46 -16.72 9.63
N GLY A 98 4.69 -15.62 9.68
CA GLY A 98 3.36 -15.58 10.27
C GLY A 98 3.34 -15.63 11.80
N THR A 99 4.49 -15.34 12.45
CA THR A 99 4.61 -15.34 13.91
C THR A 99 4.17 -13.98 14.48
N ALA A 100 2.94 -13.92 14.93
CA ALA A 100 2.34 -12.70 15.49
C ALA A 100 2.76 -12.46 16.95
N ILE A 101 2.64 -11.20 17.37
CA ILE A 101 2.67 -10.81 18.77
C ILE A 101 1.35 -11.24 19.41
N ASN A 102 1.43 -11.86 20.58
CA ASN A 102 0.26 -12.19 21.39
C ASN A 102 -0.28 -10.91 22.06
N LEU A 103 -1.50 -10.52 21.69
CA LEU A 103 -2.22 -9.45 22.34
C LEU A 103 -2.87 -9.97 23.63
N THR A 104 -2.62 -9.31 24.75
CA THR A 104 -2.98 -9.84 26.08
C THR A 104 -4.12 -9.11 26.77
N SER A 105 -4.36 -7.86 26.40
CA SER A 105 -5.43 -7.03 26.95
C SER A 105 -5.83 -5.93 25.96
N GLY A 106 -7.05 -5.43 26.12
CA GLY A 106 -7.50 -4.23 25.41
C GLY A 106 -6.73 -2.99 25.86
N ALA A 107 -6.89 -1.94 25.10
CA ALA A 107 -6.33 -0.62 25.37
C ALA A 107 -7.29 0.25 26.19
N ALA A 108 -6.83 1.40 26.63
CA ALA A 108 -7.68 2.42 27.24
C ALA A 108 -7.27 3.81 26.76
N GLY A 109 -8.28 4.59 26.37
CA GLY A 109 -8.15 5.99 25.97
C GLY A 109 -7.45 6.21 24.63
N GLY A 110 -7.58 7.41 24.14
CA GLY A 110 -6.82 7.90 23.00
C GLY A 110 -7.19 7.35 21.62
N SER A 111 -6.64 7.99 20.62
CA SER A 111 -6.67 7.54 19.24
C SER A 111 -5.35 6.88 18.93
N HIS A 112 -5.34 5.56 18.83
CA HIS A 112 -4.15 4.80 18.46
C HIS A 112 -3.84 4.97 16.98
N THR A 113 -2.58 4.88 16.63
CA THR A 113 -2.15 5.00 15.22
C THR A 113 -1.22 3.89 14.79
N LEU A 114 -1.32 3.52 13.51
CA LEU A 114 -0.31 2.76 12.76
C LEU A 114 0.16 3.62 11.59
N ASN A 115 1.42 3.97 11.58
CA ASN A 115 2.03 4.79 10.53
C ASN A 115 2.98 3.96 9.67
N ILE A 116 2.78 4.02 8.34
CA ILE A 116 3.74 3.58 7.32
C ILE A 116 4.47 4.81 6.81
N ALA A 117 5.78 4.73 6.68
CA ALA A 117 6.59 5.82 6.13
C ALA A 117 7.70 5.30 5.21
N GLN A 118 8.21 6.21 4.35
CA GLN A 118 9.53 6.06 3.75
C GLN A 118 10.57 6.22 4.85
N ASP A 119 11.32 5.19 5.13
CA ASP A 119 12.23 5.16 6.28
C ASP A 119 13.55 4.42 5.99
N GLY A 120 13.85 4.18 4.71
CA GLY A 120 15.01 3.39 4.30
C GLY A 120 14.90 1.89 4.63
N VAL A 121 13.72 1.42 5.07
CA VAL A 121 13.47 0.01 5.45
C VAL A 121 12.36 -0.60 4.60
N ASN A 122 11.24 0.12 4.45
CA ASN A 122 10.09 -0.36 3.69
C ASN A 122 10.38 -0.35 2.19
N THR A 123 10.29 -1.50 1.56
CA THR A 123 10.42 -1.66 0.10
C THR A 123 9.09 -1.90 -0.59
N LYS A 124 8.03 -2.26 0.14
CA LYS A 124 6.73 -2.65 -0.43
C LYS A 124 5.65 -1.64 -0.07
N PHE A 125 4.92 -1.16 -1.08
CA PHE A 125 3.84 -0.21 -0.87
C PHE A 125 2.66 -0.54 -1.78
N LYS A 126 1.45 -0.44 -1.23
CA LYS A 126 0.22 -0.64 -1.97
C LYS A 126 -0.07 0.55 -2.87
N ALA A 127 -0.17 0.34 -4.16
CA ALA A 127 -0.52 1.41 -5.08
C ALA A 127 -1.97 1.88 -4.87
N THR A 128 -2.12 3.19 -4.69
CA THR A 128 -3.43 3.84 -4.56
C THR A 128 -3.49 5.07 -5.46
N HIS A 129 -4.67 5.40 -5.96
CA HIS A 129 -4.93 6.66 -6.64
C HIS A 129 -5.04 7.80 -5.63
N SER A 130 -4.90 9.03 -6.10
CA SER A 130 -5.05 10.26 -5.29
C SER A 130 -6.41 10.36 -4.54
N ASN A 131 -7.44 9.67 -5.03
CA ASN A 131 -8.73 9.58 -4.34
C ASN A 131 -8.80 8.46 -3.29
N GLY A 132 -7.67 7.82 -2.95
CA GLY A 132 -7.58 6.75 -1.96
C GLY A 132 -8.04 5.36 -2.45
N THR A 133 -8.55 5.24 -3.68
CA THR A 133 -8.92 3.93 -4.23
C THR A 133 -7.67 3.12 -4.60
N LYS A 134 -7.73 1.78 -4.41
CA LYS A 134 -6.62 0.91 -4.81
C LYS A 134 -6.45 0.93 -6.33
N ALA A 135 -5.24 1.17 -6.80
CA ALA A 135 -4.91 1.05 -8.21
C ALA A 135 -4.91 -0.43 -8.63
N LYS A 136 -5.29 -0.69 -9.87
CA LYS A 136 -5.20 -2.03 -10.46
C LYS A 136 -3.98 -2.08 -11.37
N ILE A 137 -2.87 -2.55 -10.83
CA ILE A 137 -1.58 -2.67 -11.54
C ILE A 137 -1.14 -4.12 -11.46
N SER A 138 -0.89 -4.74 -12.59
CA SER A 138 -0.45 -6.13 -12.68
C SER A 138 0.98 -6.28 -13.21
N ARG A 139 1.53 -5.22 -13.84
CA ARG A 139 2.86 -5.20 -14.46
C ARG A 139 3.56 -3.87 -14.22
N ALA A 140 4.87 -3.91 -14.02
CA ALA A 140 5.68 -2.70 -13.81
C ALA A 140 5.61 -1.72 -15.00
N ALA A 141 5.42 -2.22 -16.23
CA ALA A 141 5.28 -1.39 -17.42
C ALA A 141 3.98 -0.56 -17.49
N GLN A 142 3.03 -0.78 -16.58
CA GLN A 142 1.79 0.01 -16.49
C GLN A 142 1.96 1.33 -15.75
N ILE A 143 3.10 1.54 -15.10
CA ILE A 143 3.42 2.78 -14.41
C ILE A 143 4.78 3.32 -14.85
N THR A 144 4.91 4.64 -14.86
CA THR A 144 6.20 5.32 -14.86
C THR A 144 6.46 5.79 -13.44
N LEU A 145 7.56 5.35 -12.85
CA LEU A 145 7.95 5.70 -11.50
C LEU A 145 9.27 6.48 -11.53
N SER A 146 9.35 7.55 -10.77
CA SER A 146 10.59 8.31 -10.58
C SER A 146 10.89 8.50 -9.10
N ILE A 147 12.19 8.52 -8.76
CA ILE A 147 12.70 8.89 -7.45
C ILE A 147 13.63 10.08 -7.66
N ASN A 148 13.36 11.18 -6.97
CA ASN A 148 14.13 12.43 -7.09
C ASN A 148 14.25 12.93 -8.54
N GLY A 149 13.19 12.73 -9.35
CA GLY A 149 13.16 13.09 -10.77
C GLY A 149 13.86 12.09 -11.71
N VAL A 150 14.50 11.05 -11.18
CA VAL A 150 15.14 9.98 -11.99
C VAL A 150 14.15 8.86 -12.23
N VAL A 151 13.82 8.61 -13.50
CA VAL A 151 12.91 7.53 -13.89
C VAL A 151 13.55 6.18 -13.57
N GLN A 152 12.80 5.34 -12.89
CA GLN A 152 13.21 4.00 -12.50
C GLN A 152 12.87 3.00 -13.62
N GLN A 153 13.82 2.15 -13.93
CA GLN A 153 13.59 1.10 -14.93
C GLN A 153 12.68 0.02 -14.36
N PRO A 154 11.55 -0.31 -15.04
CA PRO A 154 10.70 -1.45 -14.67
C PRO A 154 11.49 -2.74 -14.55
N THR A 155 11.17 -3.56 -13.56
CA THR A 155 11.81 -4.84 -13.22
C THR A 155 13.26 -4.76 -12.72
N VAL A 156 13.88 -3.57 -12.75
CA VAL A 156 15.23 -3.31 -12.21
C VAL A 156 15.15 -2.42 -10.96
N GLY A 157 14.58 -1.23 -11.10
CA GLY A 157 14.41 -0.29 -9.97
C GLY A 157 13.18 -0.60 -9.11
N TYR A 158 12.19 -1.24 -9.71
CA TYR A 158 10.97 -1.68 -9.02
C TYR A 158 10.29 -2.82 -9.77
N SER A 159 9.46 -3.57 -9.07
CA SER A 159 8.56 -4.59 -9.65
C SER A 159 7.15 -4.43 -9.10
N ILE A 160 6.20 -5.19 -9.67
CA ILE A 160 4.83 -5.27 -9.16
C ILE A 160 4.58 -6.70 -8.71
N GLU A 161 4.19 -6.86 -7.45
CA GLU A 161 3.67 -8.11 -6.91
C GLU A 161 2.13 -8.14 -7.02
N SER A 162 1.54 -9.27 -6.63
CA SER A 162 0.09 -9.46 -6.57
C SER A 162 -0.58 -8.32 -5.79
N ASP A 163 -1.85 -8.10 -6.09
CA ASP A 163 -2.67 -7.09 -5.41
C ASP A 163 -2.12 -5.66 -5.55
N SER A 164 -1.49 -5.35 -6.72
CA SER A 164 -0.96 -4.01 -7.06
C SER A 164 0.05 -3.47 -6.05
N THR A 165 0.88 -4.33 -5.50
CA THR A 165 1.97 -3.93 -4.60
C THR A 165 3.20 -3.56 -5.40
N ILE A 166 3.65 -2.30 -5.25
CA ILE A 166 4.93 -1.82 -5.79
C ILE A 166 6.03 -2.28 -4.84
N VAL A 167 7.04 -2.93 -5.39
CA VAL A 167 8.23 -3.37 -4.67
C VAL A 167 9.43 -2.65 -5.23
N PHE A 168 10.05 -1.80 -4.43
CA PHE A 168 11.29 -1.11 -4.77
C PHE A 168 12.48 -2.07 -4.61
N SER A 169 13.46 -1.98 -5.49
CA SER A 169 14.70 -2.75 -5.37
C SER A 169 15.58 -2.29 -4.21
N SER A 170 15.43 -1.03 -3.81
CA SER A 170 16.04 -0.43 -2.61
C SER A 170 14.98 0.36 -1.87
N ALA A 171 14.97 0.31 -0.56
CA ALA A 171 13.99 1.05 0.24
C ALA A 171 14.18 2.56 0.04
N PRO A 172 13.11 3.31 -0.26
CA PRO A 172 13.22 4.75 -0.39
C PRO A 172 13.44 5.42 0.96
N GLU A 173 14.31 6.41 0.97
CA GLU A 173 14.64 7.20 2.16
C GLU A 173 13.57 8.26 2.44
N ALA A 174 13.49 8.73 3.68
CA ALA A 174 12.49 9.72 4.11
C ALA A 174 12.54 11.05 3.31
N THR A 175 13.68 11.36 2.71
CA THR A 175 13.87 12.58 1.90
C THR A 175 13.58 12.39 0.43
N ASP A 176 13.40 11.16 -0.04
CA ASP A 176 13.16 10.86 -1.44
C ASP A 176 11.80 11.40 -1.90
N LYS A 177 11.79 11.97 -3.11
CA LYS A 177 10.58 12.43 -3.78
C LYS A 177 10.15 11.38 -4.78
N ILE A 178 9.09 10.64 -4.44
CA ILE A 178 8.57 9.59 -5.29
C ILE A 178 7.37 10.13 -6.06
N PHE A 179 7.40 9.88 -7.35
CA PHE A 179 6.31 10.21 -8.26
C PHE A 179 6.01 9.01 -9.13
N ALA A 180 4.76 8.63 -9.22
CA ALA A 180 4.32 7.56 -10.11
C ALA A 180 3.10 7.98 -10.91
N SER A 181 3.12 7.65 -12.21
CA SER A 181 2.01 7.85 -13.13
C SER A 181 1.53 6.52 -13.66
N PHE A 182 0.23 6.30 -13.67
CA PHE A 182 -0.38 5.14 -14.30
C PHE A 182 -0.58 5.42 -15.79
N ILE A 183 0.01 4.58 -16.64
CA ILE A 183 -0.06 4.76 -18.11
C ILE A 183 -1.30 4.04 -18.68
N GLY A 184 -1.87 3.09 -17.94
CA GLY A 184 -3.00 2.28 -18.37
C GLY A 184 -2.60 1.12 -19.27
N GLU A 185 -3.49 0.16 -19.40
CA GLU A 185 -3.40 -0.88 -20.40
C GLU A 185 -4.11 -0.40 -21.65
N VAL A 186 -3.38 -0.12 -22.73
CA VAL A 186 -3.99 -0.08 -24.06
C VAL A 186 -4.23 -1.54 -24.43
N ALA A 187 -5.45 -2.01 -24.27
CA ALA A 187 -5.88 -3.24 -24.94
C ALA A 187 -6.01 -2.92 -26.43
N ALA A 188 -4.88 -2.83 -27.11
CA ALA A 188 -4.87 -2.86 -28.56
C ALA A 188 -4.90 -4.34 -28.97
N SER A 189 -6.08 -4.92 -29.09
CA SER A 189 -6.27 -5.99 -30.04
C SER A 189 -6.24 -5.36 -31.44
N PHE A 190 -5.07 -5.28 -32.02
CA PHE A 190 -4.97 -5.14 -33.46
C PHE A 190 -5.35 -6.50 -34.03
N ASP A 191 -6.62 -6.64 -34.40
CA ASP A 191 -7.04 -7.68 -35.31
C ASP A 191 -6.61 -7.20 -36.71
N ILE A 192 -5.44 -7.64 -37.15
CA ILE A 192 -5.08 -7.54 -38.56
C ILE A 192 -5.86 -8.65 -39.23
N ALA A 193 -7.05 -8.31 -39.73
CA ALA A 193 -7.73 -9.19 -40.68
C ALA A 193 -6.82 -9.33 -41.90
N ASP A 194 -6.19 -10.48 -42.06
CA ASP A 194 -5.52 -10.87 -43.29
C ASP A 194 -6.57 -10.94 -44.42
N ASN A 195 -6.46 -10.01 -45.36
CA ASN A 195 -7.07 -10.14 -46.69
C ASN A 195 -6.15 -10.88 -47.62
#